data_534c713aff5a787256e99ebc6c7243a7
#
_entry.id   534c713aff5a787256e99ebc6c7243a7
#
_cell.length_a   1.000
_cell.length_b   1.000
_cell.length_c   1.000
_cell.angle_alpha   90.00
_cell.angle_beta   90.00
_cell.angle_gamma   90.00
#
_symmetry.space_group_name_H-M   'P 1'
#
loop_
_entity.id
_entity.type
_entity.pdbx_description
1 polymer ?
#
loop_
_entity_poly.entity_id
_entity_poly.type
_entity_poly.pdbx_seq_one_letter_code
_entity_poly.pdbx_strand_id
1 'polypeptide(L)'
;MSGKTDDLQQSTQAVRAGLECDDHTGCVVPPIHLTSTFAFRGFGEKRAYDYTRSGNPTRDLLANALTELEEGAGGVVTNTGMSAITLVGYLIPAGSRIVAPHDCYGGTYRLFDAWRRRGERQVEFVNFNDEAAVREALSRPAALLWIETPSNPLLRITDIEKIAALGKAAGAIVLVDNTFLSPAWQQPLKLGADLVLHSTTKYLNGHSDVVGGAVVARDKALHEQLVWWANCLGVTGAPFDSFLTLRGLRTLHVRLQQHASNSVALAQWLHGQPNVNKVYYPGLPSHPGHDIARRQQRAFGAIVTFDLAGGHDAVREFVKDLRCFSLAESLGGVESLVAHPATMTHAAMDPVARQKAGLVDGLLRLSVGIEALEDLQADLAAGLARAAAVLPKSSATREEKIASAAVC
;
A
#
# COMPACT_ATOMS: atom_id res chain seq x y z
N MET A 1 -4.13 -16.42 -23.85
CA MET A 1 -4.10 -15.21 -24.72
C MET A 1 -3.07 -14.19 -24.21
N SER A 2 -1.83 -14.60 -23.90
CA SER A 2 -0.77 -13.72 -23.36
C SER A 2 0.14 -13.11 -24.44
N GLY A 3 -0.12 -13.18 -25.68
CA GLY A 3 0.83 -12.78 -26.73
C GLY A 3 0.63 -11.38 -27.36
N LYS A 4 -0.44 -10.66 -27.02
CA LYS A 4 -0.74 -9.38 -27.68
C LYS A 4 -0.21 -8.13 -26.95
N THR A 5 0.29 -8.27 -25.72
CA THR A 5 0.66 -7.12 -24.88
C THR A 5 2.09 -7.14 -24.38
N ASP A 6 2.84 -8.22 -24.58
CA ASP A 6 4.18 -8.43 -23.99
C ASP A 6 5.22 -7.36 -24.39
N ASP A 7 5.09 -6.77 -25.59
CA ASP A 7 5.99 -5.71 -26.10
C ASP A 7 5.49 -4.28 -25.80
N LEU A 8 4.34 -4.13 -25.10
CA LEU A 8 3.73 -2.82 -24.86
C LEU A 8 4.24 -2.20 -23.55
N GLN A 9 4.25 -0.87 -23.53
CA GLN A 9 4.54 -0.13 -22.31
C GLN A 9 3.47 -0.44 -21.21
N GLN A 10 3.87 -0.49 -19.95
CA GLN A 10 3.02 -0.83 -18.81
C GLN A 10 1.71 0.01 -18.75
N SER A 11 1.76 1.30 -19.11
CA SER A 11 0.57 2.14 -19.17
C SER A 11 -0.43 1.66 -20.22
N THR A 12 0.04 1.17 -21.37
CA THR A 12 -0.80 0.59 -22.43
C THR A 12 -1.35 -0.77 -21.99
N GLN A 13 -0.54 -1.60 -21.33
CA GLN A 13 -0.98 -2.87 -20.75
C GLN A 13 -2.12 -2.64 -19.77
N ALA A 14 -2.00 -1.65 -18.86
CA ALA A 14 -3.06 -1.30 -17.93
C ALA A 14 -4.37 -0.89 -18.63
N VAL A 15 -4.31 -0.03 -19.65
CA VAL A 15 -5.50 0.38 -20.42
C VAL A 15 -6.15 -0.81 -21.14
N ARG A 16 -5.35 -1.73 -21.65
CA ARG A 16 -5.84 -2.90 -22.41
C ARG A 16 -6.18 -4.11 -21.55
N ALA A 17 -5.98 -4.02 -20.24
CA ALA A 17 -6.23 -5.11 -19.30
C ALA A 17 -7.64 -5.68 -19.44
N GLY A 18 -7.74 -6.97 -19.80
CA GLY A 18 -9.00 -7.71 -19.95
C GLY A 18 -9.86 -7.30 -21.15
N LEU A 19 -9.38 -6.45 -22.09
CA LEU A 19 -10.13 -6.10 -23.29
C LEU A 19 -10.09 -7.22 -24.33
N GLU A 20 -11.11 -7.24 -25.20
CA GLU A 20 -11.21 -8.13 -26.37
C GLU A 20 -11.06 -9.63 -25.98
N CYS A 21 -11.60 -10.03 -24.83
CA CYS A 21 -11.51 -11.40 -24.33
C CYS A 21 -12.78 -12.24 -24.57
N ASP A 22 -13.83 -11.66 -25.16
CA ASP A 22 -15.09 -12.35 -25.45
C ASP A 22 -15.23 -12.64 -26.95
N ASP A 23 -14.77 -13.80 -27.36
CA ASP A 23 -14.85 -14.24 -28.77
C ASP A 23 -16.30 -14.56 -29.21
N HIS A 24 -17.26 -14.67 -28.26
CA HIS A 24 -18.63 -15.02 -28.60
C HIS A 24 -19.44 -13.80 -29.11
N THR A 25 -19.34 -12.68 -28.42
CA THR A 25 -20.08 -11.48 -28.77
C THR A 25 -19.22 -10.38 -29.38
N GLY A 26 -17.89 -10.45 -29.25
CA GLY A 26 -16.95 -9.45 -29.70
C GLY A 26 -16.96 -8.17 -28.84
N CYS A 27 -17.47 -8.21 -27.61
CA CYS A 27 -17.47 -7.08 -26.71
C CYS A 27 -16.03 -6.61 -26.43
N VAL A 28 -15.77 -5.31 -26.58
CA VAL A 28 -14.48 -4.71 -26.23
C VAL A 28 -14.23 -4.79 -24.72
N VAL A 29 -15.25 -4.46 -23.92
CA VAL A 29 -15.20 -4.59 -22.45
C VAL A 29 -15.69 -5.98 -22.06
N PRO A 30 -15.01 -6.69 -21.14
CA PRO A 30 -15.40 -8.05 -20.78
C PRO A 30 -16.79 -8.10 -20.10
N PRO A 31 -17.56 -9.17 -20.34
CA PRO A 31 -18.78 -9.42 -19.59
C PRO A 31 -18.51 -9.75 -18.12
N ILE A 32 -19.48 -9.51 -17.25
CA ILE A 32 -19.41 -9.88 -15.84
C ILE A 32 -20.11 -11.23 -15.65
N HIS A 33 -19.37 -12.22 -15.15
CA HIS A 33 -19.88 -13.57 -14.89
C HIS A 33 -20.35 -13.68 -13.44
N LEU A 34 -21.60 -13.31 -13.17
CA LEU A 34 -22.25 -13.41 -11.84
C LEU A 34 -22.89 -14.79 -11.68
N THR A 35 -22.07 -15.80 -11.49
CA THR A 35 -22.53 -17.17 -11.24
C THR A 35 -21.70 -17.84 -10.15
N SER A 36 -22.31 -18.71 -9.34
CA SER A 36 -21.60 -19.54 -8.37
C SER A 36 -21.09 -20.85 -8.96
N THR A 37 -21.69 -21.34 -10.05
CA THR A 37 -21.43 -22.67 -10.60
C THR A 37 -21.46 -22.67 -12.12
N PHE A 38 -20.76 -23.63 -12.72
CA PHE A 38 -20.66 -23.83 -14.17
C PHE A 38 -21.02 -25.26 -14.52
N ALA A 39 -21.82 -25.46 -15.58
CA ALA A 39 -22.20 -26.77 -16.05
C ALA A 39 -21.03 -27.54 -16.65
N PHE A 40 -20.91 -28.80 -16.33
CA PHE A 40 -20.00 -29.72 -17.00
C PHE A 40 -20.52 -30.03 -18.43
N ARG A 41 -19.63 -30.49 -19.31
CA ARG A 41 -20.02 -30.97 -20.66
C ARG A 41 -20.76 -32.29 -20.58
N GLY A 42 -20.37 -33.17 -19.64
CA GLY A 42 -20.93 -34.49 -19.41
C GLY A 42 -20.43 -35.05 -18.08
N PHE A 43 -20.76 -36.29 -17.79
CA PHE A 43 -20.31 -36.99 -16.59
C PHE A 43 -18.78 -37.11 -16.57
N GLY A 44 -18.12 -36.46 -15.59
CA GLY A 44 -16.65 -36.41 -15.49
C GLY A 44 -15.97 -35.43 -16.45
N GLU A 45 -16.71 -34.76 -17.34
CA GLU A 45 -16.16 -33.83 -18.34
C GLU A 45 -16.27 -32.36 -17.88
N LYS A 46 -15.27 -31.92 -17.11
CA LYS A 46 -15.17 -30.56 -16.61
C LYS A 46 -14.91 -29.54 -17.74
N ARG A 47 -15.48 -28.33 -17.63
CA ARG A 47 -15.08 -27.18 -18.46
C ARG A 47 -13.88 -26.46 -17.82
N ALA A 48 -13.49 -25.31 -18.35
CA ALA A 48 -12.44 -24.48 -17.76
C ALA A 48 -12.76 -24.07 -16.31
N TYR A 49 -14.05 -23.85 -16.05
CA TYR A 49 -14.57 -23.49 -14.72
C TYR A 49 -15.61 -24.53 -14.26
N ASP A 50 -15.72 -24.71 -12.95
CA ASP A 50 -16.72 -25.56 -12.29
C ASP A 50 -17.47 -24.80 -11.18
N TYR A 51 -16.74 -24.04 -10.39
CA TYR A 51 -17.29 -23.31 -9.24
C TYR A 51 -16.53 -22.00 -9.00
N THR A 52 -17.26 -20.90 -8.73
CA THR A 52 -16.66 -19.55 -8.66
C THR A 52 -15.62 -19.39 -7.55
N ARG A 53 -15.69 -20.15 -6.46
CA ARG A 53 -14.64 -20.11 -5.43
C ARG A 53 -13.28 -20.57 -5.99
N SER A 54 -13.27 -21.60 -6.82
CA SER A 54 -12.05 -22.15 -7.43
C SER A 54 -11.56 -21.35 -8.64
N GLY A 55 -12.46 -20.76 -9.44
CA GLY A 55 -12.14 -19.94 -10.62
C GLY A 55 -13.38 -19.20 -11.13
N ASN A 56 -13.17 -17.97 -11.64
CA ASN A 56 -14.24 -17.16 -12.25
C ASN A 56 -13.65 -16.30 -13.36
N PRO A 57 -14.22 -16.29 -14.59
CA PRO A 57 -13.63 -15.56 -15.71
C PRO A 57 -13.37 -14.09 -15.42
N THR A 58 -14.29 -13.39 -14.75
CA THR A 58 -14.14 -11.96 -14.43
C THR A 58 -13.05 -11.69 -13.41
N ARG A 59 -12.94 -12.53 -12.36
CA ARG A 59 -11.87 -12.42 -11.36
C ARG A 59 -10.50 -12.71 -11.95
N ASP A 60 -10.43 -13.71 -12.83
CA ASP A 60 -9.18 -14.13 -13.46
C ASP A 60 -8.62 -13.04 -14.40
N LEU A 61 -9.49 -12.23 -15.05
CA LEU A 61 -9.03 -11.07 -15.81
C LEU A 61 -8.27 -10.05 -14.94
N LEU A 62 -8.76 -9.79 -13.73
CA LEU A 62 -8.06 -8.91 -12.79
C LEU A 62 -6.74 -9.55 -12.30
N ALA A 63 -6.78 -10.85 -11.96
CA ALA A 63 -5.58 -11.58 -11.54
C ALA A 63 -4.49 -11.56 -12.61
N ASN A 64 -4.86 -11.79 -13.88
CA ASN A 64 -3.95 -11.76 -15.02
C ASN A 64 -3.40 -10.35 -15.25
N ALA A 65 -4.25 -9.32 -15.19
CA ALA A 65 -3.82 -7.93 -15.34
C ALA A 65 -2.77 -7.52 -14.30
N LEU A 66 -2.99 -7.89 -13.03
CA LEU A 66 -2.03 -7.62 -11.95
C LEU A 66 -0.74 -8.42 -12.12
N THR A 67 -0.85 -9.66 -12.59
CA THR A 67 0.30 -10.52 -12.92
C THR A 67 1.18 -9.87 -13.99
N GLU A 68 0.58 -9.39 -15.08
CA GLU A 68 1.30 -8.72 -16.18
C GLU A 68 1.96 -7.42 -15.69
N LEU A 69 1.26 -6.59 -14.92
CA LEU A 69 1.78 -5.32 -14.42
C LEU A 69 2.91 -5.47 -13.39
N GLU A 70 2.90 -6.52 -12.57
CA GLU A 70 3.99 -6.84 -11.65
C GLU A 70 5.07 -7.72 -12.30
N GLU A 71 4.86 -8.19 -13.54
CA GLU A 71 5.73 -9.13 -14.26
C GLU A 71 5.97 -10.43 -13.47
N GLY A 72 4.88 -10.96 -12.90
CA GLY A 72 4.88 -12.22 -12.16
C GLY A 72 4.53 -13.44 -13.02
N ALA A 73 4.53 -14.61 -12.41
CA ALA A 73 4.14 -15.87 -13.03
C ALA A 73 2.65 -16.23 -12.81
N GLY A 74 1.99 -15.54 -11.87
CA GLY A 74 0.57 -15.71 -11.59
C GLY A 74 0.12 -14.93 -10.36
N GLY A 75 -1.15 -14.53 -10.35
CA GLY A 75 -1.77 -13.74 -9.29
C GLY A 75 -3.04 -14.39 -8.74
N VAL A 76 -3.37 -14.05 -7.49
CA VAL A 76 -4.59 -14.44 -6.82
C VAL A 76 -5.29 -13.20 -6.28
N VAL A 77 -6.57 -13.03 -6.58
CA VAL A 77 -7.41 -11.95 -6.07
C VAL A 77 -8.21 -12.43 -4.88
N THR A 78 -8.17 -11.67 -3.78
CA THR A 78 -8.85 -11.97 -2.52
C THR A 78 -9.91 -10.91 -2.21
N ASN A 79 -10.84 -11.25 -1.31
CA ASN A 79 -11.93 -10.37 -0.92
C ASN A 79 -11.51 -9.16 -0.06
N THR A 80 -10.32 -9.16 0.51
CA THR A 80 -9.72 -8.03 1.26
C THR A 80 -8.19 -8.08 1.22
N GLY A 81 -7.52 -6.95 1.46
CA GLY A 81 -6.07 -6.95 1.70
C GLY A 81 -5.65 -7.82 2.89
N MET A 82 -6.47 -7.84 3.97
CA MET A 82 -6.21 -8.71 5.12
C MET A 82 -6.31 -10.20 4.78
N SER A 83 -7.21 -10.58 3.88
CA SER A 83 -7.28 -11.95 3.38
C SER A 83 -6.05 -12.33 2.55
N ALA A 84 -5.49 -11.38 1.79
CA ALA A 84 -4.23 -11.56 1.09
C ALA A 84 -3.06 -11.80 2.07
N ILE A 85 -2.99 -11.02 3.16
CA ILE A 85 -1.99 -11.20 4.23
C ILE A 85 -2.14 -12.58 4.89
N THR A 86 -3.38 -12.95 5.23
CA THR A 86 -3.67 -14.26 5.83
C THR A 86 -3.27 -15.40 4.89
N LEU A 87 -3.61 -15.29 3.61
CA LEU A 87 -3.27 -16.27 2.58
C LEU A 87 -1.77 -16.55 2.53
N VAL A 88 -0.95 -15.49 2.53
CA VAL A 88 0.53 -15.63 2.56
C VAL A 88 1.00 -16.34 3.83
N GLY A 89 0.38 -16.07 4.96
CA GLY A 89 0.69 -16.78 6.21
C GLY A 89 0.51 -18.30 6.14
N TYR A 90 -0.33 -18.80 5.23
CA TYR A 90 -0.53 -20.24 5.02
C TYR A 90 0.48 -20.89 4.05
N LEU A 91 1.32 -20.10 3.36
CA LEU A 91 2.43 -20.64 2.57
C LEU A 91 3.56 -21.17 3.44
N ILE A 92 3.65 -20.75 4.68
CA ILE A 92 4.71 -21.15 5.61
C ILE A 92 4.17 -22.14 6.65
N PRO A 93 4.96 -23.14 7.08
CA PRO A 93 4.54 -24.12 8.09
C PRO A 93 4.14 -23.47 9.43
N ALA A 94 3.31 -24.14 10.20
CA ALA A 94 3.01 -23.73 11.58
C ALA A 94 4.29 -23.70 12.43
N GLY A 95 4.37 -22.76 13.37
CA GLY A 95 5.54 -22.54 14.20
C GLY A 95 6.71 -21.82 13.54
N SER A 96 6.62 -21.55 12.21
CA SER A 96 7.68 -20.85 11.47
C SER A 96 7.91 -19.43 11.97
N ARG A 97 9.11 -18.95 11.71
CA ARG A 97 9.53 -17.57 12.05
C ARG A 97 9.25 -16.61 10.91
N ILE A 98 8.65 -15.46 11.28
CA ILE A 98 8.37 -14.31 10.42
C ILE A 98 9.20 -13.14 10.92
N VAL A 99 9.89 -12.43 10.01
CA VAL A 99 10.54 -11.14 10.29
C VAL A 99 9.75 -10.06 9.56
N ALA A 100 9.31 -9.04 10.29
CA ALA A 100 8.47 -7.97 9.76
C ALA A 100 8.90 -6.59 10.31
N PRO A 101 8.63 -5.47 9.59
CA PRO A 101 8.94 -4.15 10.11
C PRO A 101 8.06 -3.82 11.31
N HIS A 102 8.64 -3.12 12.29
CA HIS A 102 7.97 -2.72 13.53
C HIS A 102 6.85 -1.69 13.31
N ASP A 103 6.88 -1.00 12.18
CA ASP A 103 5.94 0.02 11.74
C ASP A 103 5.10 -0.41 10.51
N CYS A 104 4.88 -1.73 10.36
CA CYS A 104 3.97 -2.23 9.33
C CYS A 104 2.52 -1.81 9.60
N TYR A 105 1.68 -1.95 8.57
CA TYR A 105 0.25 -1.66 8.65
C TYR A 105 -0.39 -2.25 9.90
N GLY A 106 -1.21 -1.46 10.60
CA GLY A 106 -1.81 -1.86 11.88
C GLY A 106 -2.62 -3.16 11.83
N GLY A 107 -3.22 -3.48 10.66
CA GLY A 107 -3.88 -4.76 10.42
C GLY A 107 -2.90 -5.93 10.39
N THR A 108 -1.79 -5.78 9.68
CA THR A 108 -0.68 -6.74 9.62
C THR A 108 -0.11 -6.98 11.02
N TYR A 109 0.19 -5.90 11.74
CA TYR A 109 0.70 -5.99 13.11
C TYR A 109 -0.25 -6.76 14.02
N ARG A 110 -1.55 -6.42 14.03
CA ARG A 110 -2.56 -7.11 14.86
C ARG A 110 -2.64 -8.60 14.55
N LEU A 111 -2.62 -8.99 13.29
CA LEU A 111 -2.68 -10.39 12.88
C LEU A 111 -1.41 -11.14 13.30
N PHE A 112 -0.24 -10.58 13.04
CA PHE A 112 1.05 -11.19 13.37
C PHE A 112 1.26 -11.30 14.89
N ASP A 113 0.87 -10.27 15.65
CA ASP A 113 0.91 -10.30 17.10
C ASP A 113 -0.08 -11.32 17.69
N ALA A 114 -1.27 -11.48 17.09
CA ALA A 114 -2.21 -12.52 17.47
C ALA A 114 -1.63 -13.92 17.24
N TRP A 115 -1.02 -14.18 16.10
CA TRP A 115 -0.33 -15.44 15.81
C TRP A 115 0.81 -15.70 16.80
N ARG A 116 1.60 -14.68 17.12
CA ARG A 116 2.70 -14.76 18.09
C ARG A 116 2.18 -15.14 19.48
N ARG A 117 1.13 -14.43 19.96
CA ARG A 117 0.53 -14.67 21.30
C ARG A 117 -0.11 -16.05 21.42
N ARG A 118 -0.66 -16.59 20.33
CA ARG A 118 -1.25 -17.93 20.26
C ARG A 118 -0.22 -19.04 20.06
N GLY A 119 1.05 -18.69 19.84
CA GLY A 119 2.09 -19.67 19.54
C GLY A 119 2.01 -20.28 18.15
N GLU A 120 1.20 -19.70 17.25
CA GLU A 120 1.03 -20.20 15.88
C GLU A 120 2.22 -19.87 14.98
N ARG A 121 2.90 -18.76 15.25
CA ARG A 121 4.08 -18.25 14.52
C ARG A 121 5.04 -17.57 15.50
N GLN A 122 6.32 -17.61 15.18
CA GLN A 122 7.34 -16.80 15.85
C GLN A 122 7.49 -15.50 15.07
N VAL A 123 6.98 -14.38 15.59
CA VAL A 123 7.06 -13.09 14.90
C VAL A 123 8.06 -12.18 15.58
N GLU A 124 9.01 -11.67 14.81
CA GLU A 124 9.99 -10.69 15.23
C GLU A 124 9.77 -9.37 14.46
N PHE A 125 9.45 -8.31 15.20
CA PHE A 125 9.29 -6.97 14.65
C PHE A 125 10.61 -6.20 14.75
N VAL A 126 11.13 -5.72 13.62
CA VAL A 126 12.47 -5.14 13.49
C VAL A 126 12.37 -3.74 12.88
N ASN A 127 13.24 -2.83 13.29
CA ASN A 127 13.38 -1.54 12.60
C ASN A 127 14.15 -1.73 11.29
N PHE A 128 13.47 -1.66 10.16
CA PHE A 128 14.10 -1.87 8.84
C PHE A 128 14.97 -0.69 8.37
N ASN A 129 14.97 0.43 9.09
CA ASN A 129 15.94 1.52 8.88
C ASN A 129 17.26 1.31 9.68
N ASP A 130 17.29 0.31 10.55
CA ASP A 130 18.49 -0.12 11.25
C ASP A 130 19.02 -1.40 10.58
N GLU A 131 19.99 -1.24 9.70
CA GLU A 131 20.58 -2.36 8.96
C GLU A 131 21.22 -3.41 9.87
N ALA A 132 21.83 -2.99 10.98
CA ALA A 132 22.46 -3.92 11.93
C ALA A 132 21.39 -4.81 12.57
N ALA A 133 20.29 -4.23 13.00
CA ALA A 133 19.16 -4.98 13.57
C ALA A 133 18.55 -5.96 12.55
N VAL A 134 18.40 -5.56 11.27
CA VAL A 134 17.91 -6.45 10.22
C VAL A 134 18.88 -7.61 9.96
N ARG A 135 20.19 -7.33 9.87
CA ARG A 135 21.22 -8.38 9.71
C ARG A 135 21.23 -9.36 10.88
N GLU A 136 21.12 -8.86 12.10
CA GLU A 136 21.03 -9.70 13.29
C GLU A 136 19.79 -10.58 13.25
N ALA A 137 18.62 -9.99 12.97
CA ALA A 137 17.38 -10.74 12.85
C ALA A 137 17.47 -11.82 11.76
N LEU A 138 18.06 -11.55 10.61
CA LEU A 138 18.20 -12.48 9.49
C LEU A 138 19.49 -13.35 9.56
N SER A 139 20.26 -13.28 10.64
CA SER A 139 21.35 -14.23 10.91
C SER A 139 20.84 -15.64 11.26
N ARG A 140 19.58 -15.76 11.60
CA ARG A 140 18.87 -17.02 11.88
C ARG A 140 17.84 -17.32 10.78
N PRO A 141 17.55 -18.59 10.45
CA PRO A 141 16.56 -18.94 9.45
C PRO A 141 15.20 -18.27 9.71
N ALA A 142 14.57 -17.79 8.66
CA ALA A 142 13.21 -17.26 8.68
C ALA A 142 12.43 -17.89 7.53
N ALA A 143 11.13 -18.18 7.72
CA ALA A 143 10.30 -18.69 6.65
C ALA A 143 9.66 -17.58 5.81
N LEU A 144 9.42 -16.43 6.41
CA LEU A 144 8.85 -15.25 5.72
C LEU A 144 9.57 -13.98 6.18
N LEU A 145 10.01 -13.19 5.21
CA LEU A 145 10.41 -11.81 5.38
C LEU A 145 9.32 -10.91 4.78
N TRP A 146 8.67 -10.12 5.64
CA TRP A 146 7.67 -9.13 5.27
C TRP A 146 8.30 -7.76 5.11
N ILE A 147 8.19 -7.14 3.95
CA ILE A 147 8.65 -5.77 3.68
C ILE A 147 7.41 -4.92 3.37
N GLU A 148 7.33 -3.73 3.96
CA GLU A 148 6.35 -2.69 3.62
C GLU A 148 7.09 -1.39 3.36
N THR A 149 6.97 -0.85 2.15
CA THR A 149 7.68 0.37 1.76
C THR A 149 6.99 1.09 0.60
N PRO A 150 6.71 2.42 0.75
CA PRO A 150 6.87 3.25 1.96
C PRO A 150 6.01 2.78 3.13
N SER A 151 6.47 2.96 4.37
CA SER A 151 5.70 2.57 5.56
C SER A 151 4.61 3.59 5.92
N ASN A 152 3.59 3.15 6.67
CA ASN A 152 2.48 3.98 7.12
C ASN A 152 2.63 4.30 8.62
N PRO A 153 2.60 5.57 9.06
CA PRO A 153 2.33 6.78 8.30
C PRO A 153 3.57 7.61 7.95
N LEU A 154 4.77 7.26 8.42
CA LEU A 154 5.97 8.10 8.34
C LEU A 154 6.72 7.96 7.02
N LEU A 155 6.23 7.14 6.09
CA LEU A 155 6.76 6.96 4.73
C LEU A 155 8.24 6.57 4.71
N ARG A 156 8.70 5.78 5.69
CA ARG A 156 10.05 5.24 5.73
C ARG A 156 10.27 4.34 4.52
N ILE A 157 11.44 4.46 3.93
CA ILE A 157 11.80 3.71 2.73
C ILE A 157 12.77 2.59 3.11
N THR A 158 12.40 1.38 2.75
CA THR A 158 13.25 0.19 2.85
C THR A 158 13.89 -0.07 1.48
N ASP A 159 15.18 -0.32 1.46
CA ASP A 159 15.91 -0.78 0.27
C ASP A 159 15.52 -2.24 -0.02
N ILE A 160 14.60 -2.43 -0.96
CA ILE A 160 14.01 -3.75 -1.25
C ILE A 160 15.10 -4.72 -1.69
N GLU A 161 15.96 -4.34 -2.63
CA GLU A 161 16.99 -5.23 -3.20
C GLU A 161 17.92 -5.75 -2.12
N LYS A 162 18.41 -4.84 -1.27
CA LYS A 162 19.34 -5.17 -0.18
C LYS A 162 18.68 -6.08 0.87
N ILE A 163 17.46 -5.74 1.31
CA ILE A 163 16.77 -6.50 2.35
C ILE A 163 16.27 -7.85 1.81
N ALA A 164 15.81 -7.91 0.56
CA ALA A 164 15.44 -9.16 -0.09
C ALA A 164 16.62 -10.14 -0.19
N ALA A 165 17.80 -9.64 -0.53
CA ALA A 165 19.02 -10.48 -0.57
C ALA A 165 19.34 -11.10 0.79
N LEU A 166 19.19 -10.33 1.89
CA LEU A 166 19.37 -10.85 3.25
C LEU A 166 18.30 -11.90 3.60
N GLY A 167 17.04 -11.65 3.24
CA GLY A 167 15.95 -12.60 3.48
C GLY A 167 16.17 -13.93 2.77
N LYS A 168 16.60 -13.89 1.50
CA LYS A 168 16.92 -15.10 0.73
C LYS A 168 18.09 -15.87 1.33
N ALA A 169 19.12 -15.18 1.80
CA ALA A 169 20.23 -15.81 2.49
C ALA A 169 19.80 -16.52 3.79
N ALA A 170 18.74 -16.01 4.45
CA ALA A 170 18.10 -16.64 5.62
C ALA A 170 17.09 -17.75 5.27
N GLY A 171 16.90 -18.07 3.97
CA GLY A 171 15.95 -19.07 3.49
C GLY A 171 14.48 -18.62 3.49
N ALA A 172 14.22 -17.32 3.63
CA ALA A 172 12.87 -16.76 3.70
C ALA A 172 12.23 -16.59 2.32
N ILE A 173 10.93 -16.82 2.24
CA ILE A 173 10.09 -16.23 1.18
C ILE A 173 10.05 -14.72 1.44
N VAL A 174 10.42 -13.93 0.44
CA VAL A 174 10.43 -12.47 0.53
C VAL A 174 9.15 -11.90 -0.05
N LEU A 175 8.34 -11.26 0.79
CA LEU A 175 7.13 -10.56 0.37
C LEU A 175 7.32 -9.05 0.51
N VAL A 176 6.82 -8.31 -0.49
CA VAL A 176 6.70 -6.84 -0.42
C VAL A 176 5.24 -6.44 -0.51
N ASP A 177 4.74 -5.73 0.48
CA ASP A 177 3.47 -5.00 0.39
C ASP A 177 3.70 -3.71 -0.41
N ASN A 178 3.19 -3.71 -1.65
CA ASN A 178 3.35 -2.63 -2.63
C ASN A 178 2.09 -1.75 -2.75
N THR A 179 1.24 -1.77 -1.73
CA THR A 179 -0.05 -1.08 -1.72
C THR A 179 0.08 0.43 -1.97
N PHE A 180 1.11 1.09 -1.41
CA PHE A 180 1.28 2.55 -1.50
C PHE A 180 1.76 3.03 -2.86
N LEU A 181 2.43 2.18 -3.64
CA LEU A 181 3.04 2.59 -4.90
C LEU A 181 2.40 1.93 -6.12
N SER A 182 1.78 0.78 -5.98
CA SER A 182 1.26 -0.01 -7.08
C SER A 182 2.35 -0.46 -8.08
N PRO A 183 2.07 -1.35 -9.03
CA PRO A 183 3.06 -1.74 -10.04
C PRO A 183 3.51 -0.59 -10.94
N ALA A 184 2.71 0.48 -11.05
CA ALA A 184 3.05 1.61 -11.89
C ALA A 184 4.26 2.40 -11.39
N TRP A 185 4.44 2.49 -10.07
CA TRP A 185 5.54 3.25 -9.45
C TRP A 185 6.67 2.38 -8.89
N GLN A 186 6.38 1.11 -8.51
CA GLN A 186 7.39 0.19 -7.96
C GLN A 186 7.08 -1.25 -8.39
N GLN A 187 8.08 -2.01 -8.78
CA GLN A 187 7.98 -3.40 -9.21
C GLN A 187 8.88 -4.29 -8.34
N PRO A 188 8.42 -4.73 -7.16
CA PRO A 188 9.26 -5.44 -6.19
C PRO A 188 9.81 -6.78 -6.67
N LEU A 189 9.13 -7.48 -7.60
CA LEU A 189 9.64 -8.75 -8.15
C LEU A 189 10.97 -8.54 -8.87
N LYS A 190 11.16 -7.39 -9.55
CA LYS A 190 12.43 -7.02 -10.18
C LYS A 190 13.53 -6.72 -9.18
N LEU A 191 13.16 -6.33 -7.96
CA LEU A 191 14.07 -5.99 -6.87
C LEU A 191 14.33 -7.19 -5.93
N GLY A 192 13.93 -8.38 -6.35
CA GLY A 192 14.27 -9.62 -5.66
C GLY A 192 13.18 -10.19 -4.74
N ALA A 193 11.99 -9.58 -4.65
CA ALA A 193 10.86 -10.19 -3.95
C ALA A 193 10.40 -11.50 -4.62
N ASP A 194 9.82 -12.39 -3.84
CA ASP A 194 9.18 -13.62 -4.31
C ASP A 194 7.67 -13.44 -4.46
N LEU A 195 7.09 -12.57 -3.63
CA LEU A 195 5.68 -12.23 -3.60
C LEU A 195 5.50 -10.72 -3.53
N VAL A 196 4.49 -10.22 -4.22
CA VAL A 196 3.99 -8.85 -4.08
C VAL A 196 2.54 -8.90 -3.61
N LEU A 197 2.24 -8.13 -2.57
CA LEU A 197 0.89 -8.01 -2.03
C LEU A 197 0.34 -6.62 -2.31
N HIS A 198 -0.95 -6.56 -2.58
CA HIS A 198 -1.71 -5.32 -2.69
C HIS A 198 -3.02 -5.38 -1.89
N SER A 199 -3.33 -4.32 -1.16
CA SER A 199 -4.71 -3.97 -0.94
C SER A 199 -5.22 -3.30 -2.22
N THR A 200 -6.01 -4.02 -3.01
CA THR A 200 -6.58 -3.47 -4.26
C THR A 200 -7.59 -2.36 -3.98
N THR A 201 -8.08 -2.26 -2.75
CA THR A 201 -8.91 -1.18 -2.18
C THR A 201 -8.36 0.22 -2.48
N LYS A 202 -7.02 0.35 -2.61
CA LYS A 202 -6.30 1.62 -2.69
C LYS A 202 -6.17 2.08 -4.15
N TYR A 203 -5.00 2.48 -4.58
CA TYR A 203 -4.75 3.03 -5.92
C TYR A 203 -5.20 2.14 -7.08
N LEU A 204 -5.16 0.80 -6.94
CA LEU A 204 -5.55 -0.11 -8.01
C LEU A 204 -7.02 0.06 -8.39
N ASN A 205 -7.91 0.04 -7.39
CA ASN A 205 -9.32 0.40 -7.59
C ASN A 205 -9.48 1.91 -7.80
N GLY A 206 -9.00 2.72 -6.85
CA GLY A 206 -8.86 4.17 -6.93
C GLY A 206 -10.17 4.97 -6.82
N HIS A 207 -11.31 4.34 -6.48
CA HIS A 207 -12.62 4.99 -6.47
C HIS A 207 -13.38 4.80 -5.14
N SER A 208 -12.72 4.29 -4.11
CA SER A 208 -13.25 4.15 -2.73
C SER A 208 -14.56 3.35 -2.60
N ASP A 209 -14.87 2.49 -3.57
CA ASP A 209 -16.12 1.74 -3.70
C ASP A 209 -15.94 0.21 -3.62
N VAL A 210 -14.68 -0.28 -3.53
CA VAL A 210 -14.34 -1.71 -3.42
C VAL A 210 -13.32 -1.95 -2.32
N VAL A 211 -13.55 -3.00 -1.54
CA VAL A 211 -12.55 -3.60 -0.65
C VAL A 211 -12.03 -4.88 -1.28
N GLY A 212 -10.73 -5.00 -1.47
CA GLY A 212 -10.14 -6.17 -2.10
C GLY A 212 -8.65 -6.32 -1.80
N GLY A 213 -8.08 -7.45 -2.21
CA GLY A 213 -6.66 -7.72 -2.11
C GLY A 213 -6.15 -8.57 -3.27
N ALA A 214 -4.85 -8.61 -3.43
CA ALA A 214 -4.20 -9.50 -4.40
C ALA A 214 -2.80 -9.88 -3.94
N VAL A 215 -2.35 -11.06 -4.36
CA VAL A 215 -0.95 -11.51 -4.23
C VAL A 215 -0.48 -11.97 -5.59
N VAL A 216 0.66 -11.46 -6.04
CA VAL A 216 1.33 -11.89 -7.27
C VAL A 216 2.61 -12.62 -6.91
N ALA A 217 2.80 -13.82 -7.47
CA ALA A 217 3.98 -14.65 -7.26
C ALA A 217 4.97 -14.51 -8.42
N ARG A 218 6.27 -14.53 -8.10
CA ARG A 218 7.34 -14.53 -9.08
C ARG A 218 7.45 -15.82 -9.88
N ASP A 219 7.16 -16.94 -9.25
CA ASP A 219 7.26 -18.25 -9.88
C ASP A 219 5.95 -19.04 -9.79
N LYS A 220 5.84 -20.04 -10.68
CA LYS A 220 4.65 -20.86 -10.84
C LYS A 220 4.35 -21.72 -9.61
N ALA A 221 5.36 -22.21 -8.92
CA ALA A 221 5.17 -23.10 -7.77
C ALA A 221 4.53 -22.37 -6.59
N LEU A 222 4.97 -21.12 -6.32
CA LEU A 222 4.34 -20.25 -5.32
C LEU A 222 2.91 -19.88 -5.73
N HIS A 223 2.68 -19.57 -7.02
CA HIS A 223 1.33 -19.29 -7.52
C HIS A 223 0.38 -20.46 -7.32
N GLU A 224 0.78 -21.68 -7.67
CA GLU A 224 -0.04 -22.89 -7.49
C GLU A 224 -0.41 -23.10 -6.00
N GLN A 225 0.51 -22.89 -5.08
CA GLN A 225 0.24 -22.94 -3.65
C GLN A 225 -0.75 -21.84 -3.20
N LEU A 226 -0.60 -20.61 -3.69
CA LEU A 226 -1.53 -19.52 -3.40
C LEU A 226 -2.94 -19.85 -3.87
N VAL A 227 -3.11 -20.37 -5.10
CA VAL A 227 -4.40 -20.76 -5.66
C VAL A 227 -5.05 -21.87 -4.81
N TRP A 228 -4.26 -22.88 -4.42
CA TRP A 228 -4.74 -23.97 -3.59
C TRP A 228 -5.22 -23.49 -2.23
N TRP A 229 -4.41 -22.69 -1.54
CA TRP A 229 -4.77 -22.15 -0.23
C TRP A 229 -5.93 -21.16 -0.30
N ALA A 230 -6.00 -20.29 -1.32
CA ALA A 230 -7.12 -19.38 -1.50
C ALA A 230 -8.45 -20.13 -1.64
N ASN A 231 -8.46 -21.24 -2.38
CA ASN A 231 -9.63 -22.10 -2.51
C ASN A 231 -9.99 -22.80 -1.19
N CYS A 232 -9.01 -23.31 -0.44
CA CYS A 232 -9.24 -23.98 0.86
C CYS A 232 -9.77 -23.00 1.92
N LEU A 233 -9.19 -21.81 2.00
CA LEU A 233 -9.58 -20.78 2.97
C LEU A 233 -10.86 -20.05 2.57
N GLY A 234 -11.25 -20.11 1.29
CA GLY A 234 -12.41 -19.39 0.78
C GLY A 234 -12.21 -17.86 0.69
N VAL A 235 -10.97 -17.39 0.63
CA VAL A 235 -10.61 -15.95 0.64
C VAL A 235 -10.59 -15.34 -0.78
N THR A 236 -11.51 -15.73 -1.64
CA THR A 236 -11.55 -15.32 -3.04
C THR A 236 -12.32 -14.03 -3.26
N GLY A 237 -11.85 -13.17 -4.19
CA GLY A 237 -12.53 -11.94 -4.56
C GLY A 237 -13.85 -12.17 -5.32
N ALA A 238 -14.82 -11.28 -5.13
CA ALA A 238 -16.09 -11.32 -5.84
C ALA A 238 -15.92 -10.88 -7.31
N PRO A 239 -16.70 -11.43 -8.26
CA PRO A 239 -16.59 -11.07 -9.67
C PRO A 239 -16.92 -9.59 -9.94
N PHE A 240 -17.93 -9.03 -9.30
CA PHE A 240 -18.31 -7.63 -9.49
C PHE A 240 -17.24 -6.67 -8.99
N ASP A 241 -16.70 -6.90 -7.79
CA ASP A 241 -15.61 -6.12 -7.23
C ASP A 241 -14.33 -6.23 -8.09
N SER A 242 -14.08 -7.41 -8.64
CA SER A 242 -12.98 -7.65 -9.58
C SER A 242 -13.15 -6.84 -10.88
N PHE A 243 -14.38 -6.74 -11.40
CA PHE A 243 -14.69 -5.93 -12.56
C PHE A 243 -14.48 -4.44 -12.29
N LEU A 244 -14.96 -3.93 -11.15
CA LEU A 244 -14.76 -2.52 -10.76
C LEU A 244 -13.28 -2.19 -10.59
N THR A 245 -12.52 -3.06 -9.94
CA THR A 245 -11.07 -2.90 -9.77
C THR A 245 -10.35 -2.94 -11.12
N LEU A 246 -10.71 -3.86 -12.02
CA LEU A 246 -10.16 -3.92 -13.39
C LEU A 246 -10.47 -2.64 -14.17
N ARG A 247 -11.68 -2.08 -14.02
CA ARG A 247 -12.07 -0.80 -14.60
C ARG A 247 -11.22 0.35 -14.04
N GLY A 248 -10.99 0.38 -12.72
CA GLY A 248 -10.11 1.37 -12.06
C GLY A 248 -8.68 1.27 -12.57
N LEU A 249 -8.17 0.05 -12.77
CA LEU A 249 -6.81 -0.22 -13.22
C LEU A 249 -6.50 0.43 -14.59
N ARG A 250 -7.48 0.50 -15.49
CA ARG A 250 -7.31 1.10 -16.82
C ARG A 250 -6.95 2.58 -16.79
N THR A 251 -7.28 3.29 -15.72
CA THR A 251 -6.93 4.70 -15.52
C THR A 251 -5.84 4.90 -14.48
N LEU A 252 -5.19 3.82 -14.03
CA LEU A 252 -4.18 3.86 -12.97
C LEU A 252 -3.09 4.89 -13.26
N HIS A 253 -2.45 4.83 -14.41
CA HIS A 253 -1.29 5.67 -14.73
C HIS A 253 -1.64 7.16 -14.80
N VAL A 254 -2.75 7.54 -15.42
CA VAL A 254 -3.15 8.95 -15.51
C VAL A 254 -3.60 9.50 -14.15
N ARG A 255 -4.29 8.69 -13.32
CA ARG A 255 -4.62 9.09 -11.95
C ARG A 255 -3.36 9.29 -11.11
N LEU A 256 -2.45 8.33 -11.14
CA LEU A 256 -1.21 8.38 -10.39
C LEU A 256 -0.32 9.57 -10.80
N GLN A 257 -0.29 9.93 -12.08
CA GLN A 257 0.43 11.11 -12.55
C GLN A 257 -0.10 12.38 -11.88
N GLN A 258 -1.42 12.55 -11.82
CA GLN A 258 -2.03 13.71 -11.15
C GLN A 258 -1.84 13.66 -9.64
N HIS A 259 -2.03 12.50 -9.01
CA HIS A 259 -1.74 12.29 -7.58
C HIS A 259 -0.31 12.71 -7.22
N ALA A 260 0.69 12.25 -8.01
CA ALA A 260 2.10 12.58 -7.75
C ALA A 260 2.38 14.07 -7.92
N SER A 261 1.83 14.70 -8.97
CA SER A 261 1.98 16.13 -9.21
C SER A 261 1.47 16.95 -8.03
N ASN A 262 0.24 16.69 -7.60
CA ASN A 262 -0.36 17.37 -6.45
C ASN A 262 0.44 17.14 -5.17
N SER A 263 0.89 15.89 -4.94
CA SER A 263 1.60 15.54 -3.70
C SER A 263 2.97 16.20 -3.58
N VAL A 264 3.73 16.27 -4.67
CA VAL A 264 5.02 16.98 -4.69
C VAL A 264 4.82 18.45 -4.36
N ALA A 265 3.86 19.11 -5.03
CA ALA A 265 3.57 20.51 -4.81
C ALA A 265 3.12 20.82 -3.37
N LEU A 266 2.18 20.01 -2.83
CA LEU A 266 1.71 20.17 -1.46
C LEU A 266 2.79 19.87 -0.42
N ALA A 267 3.64 18.85 -0.63
CA ALA A 267 4.73 18.54 0.29
C ALA A 267 5.75 19.68 0.37
N GLN A 268 6.11 20.27 -0.77
CA GLN A 268 7.01 21.43 -0.84
C GLN A 268 6.38 22.65 -0.17
N TRP A 269 5.11 22.93 -0.45
CA TRP A 269 4.39 24.04 0.14
C TRP A 269 4.24 23.87 1.67
N LEU A 270 3.86 22.68 2.16
CA LEU A 270 3.76 22.40 3.59
C LEU A 270 5.11 22.53 4.30
N HIS A 271 6.20 22.15 3.65
CA HIS A 271 7.55 22.28 4.22
C HIS A 271 7.94 23.72 4.53
N GLY A 272 7.36 24.68 3.82
CA GLY A 272 7.56 26.13 4.05
C GLY A 272 6.62 26.77 5.09
N GLN A 273 5.63 26.04 5.64
CA GLN A 273 4.64 26.62 6.54
C GLN A 273 5.17 26.78 7.98
N PRO A 274 4.92 27.93 8.64
CA PRO A 274 5.49 28.22 9.97
C PRO A 274 4.99 27.29 11.07
N ASN A 275 3.76 26.75 10.94
CA ASN A 275 3.12 25.88 11.94
C ASN A 275 3.40 24.40 11.67
N VAL A 276 4.18 24.06 10.67
CA VAL A 276 4.54 22.69 10.33
C VAL A 276 5.95 22.41 10.84
N ASN A 277 6.06 21.53 11.83
CA ASN A 277 7.35 21.16 12.41
C ASN A 277 8.19 20.31 11.44
N LYS A 278 7.55 19.39 10.74
CA LYS A 278 8.21 18.46 9.83
C LYS A 278 7.23 17.91 8.78
N VAL A 279 7.73 17.72 7.57
CA VAL A 279 7.04 16.99 6.49
C VAL A 279 7.78 15.70 6.20
N TYR A 280 7.04 14.61 6.14
CA TYR A 280 7.52 13.29 5.74
C TYR A 280 6.99 13.02 4.33
N TYR A 281 7.87 13.07 3.36
CA TYR A 281 7.56 12.77 1.96
C TYR A 281 8.86 12.36 1.24
N PRO A 282 8.92 11.16 0.65
CA PRO A 282 10.18 10.66 0.05
C PRO A 282 10.71 11.51 -1.11
N GLY A 283 9.85 12.36 -1.72
CA GLY A 283 10.24 13.30 -2.76
C GLY A 283 11.00 14.54 -2.27
N LEU A 284 11.03 14.82 -0.97
CA LEU A 284 11.84 15.89 -0.41
C LEU A 284 13.29 15.42 -0.23
N PRO A 285 14.30 16.19 -0.67
CA PRO A 285 15.71 15.83 -0.50
C PRO A 285 16.14 15.62 0.97
N SER A 286 15.42 16.28 1.91
CA SER A 286 15.62 16.13 3.36
C SER A 286 15.10 14.80 3.94
N HIS A 287 14.35 14.01 3.17
CA HIS A 287 13.83 12.73 3.64
C HIS A 287 14.95 11.68 3.68
N PRO A 288 15.13 10.94 4.80
CA PRO A 288 16.25 10.00 4.96
C PRO A 288 16.31 8.91 3.88
N GLY A 289 15.16 8.53 3.32
CA GLY A 289 15.05 7.51 2.27
C GLY A 289 14.99 8.07 0.85
N HIS A 290 15.25 9.36 0.62
CA HIS A 290 15.09 10.01 -0.69
C HIS A 290 15.88 9.30 -1.80
N ASP A 291 17.16 9.03 -1.58
CA ASP A 291 18.03 8.42 -2.59
C ASP A 291 17.64 6.96 -2.89
N ILE A 292 17.19 6.22 -1.88
CA ILE A 292 16.67 4.86 -2.07
C ILE A 292 15.38 4.93 -2.90
N ALA A 293 14.44 5.81 -2.54
CA ALA A 293 13.20 5.99 -3.27
C ALA A 293 13.47 6.36 -4.74
N ARG A 294 14.36 7.32 -5.00
CA ARG A 294 14.76 7.74 -6.35
C ARG A 294 15.35 6.62 -7.20
N ARG A 295 16.04 5.65 -6.58
CA ARG A 295 16.64 4.51 -7.27
C ARG A 295 15.62 3.42 -7.59
N GLN A 296 14.72 3.08 -6.66
CA GLN A 296 13.84 1.92 -6.78
C GLN A 296 12.41 2.24 -7.22
N GLN A 297 12.01 3.53 -7.22
CA GLN A 297 10.66 3.98 -7.51
C GLN A 297 10.65 4.91 -8.73
N ARG A 298 9.57 4.89 -9.50
CA ARG A 298 9.36 5.80 -10.63
C ARG A 298 8.74 7.14 -10.21
N ALA A 299 8.12 7.19 -9.03
CA ALA A 299 7.62 8.38 -8.37
C ALA A 299 7.62 8.17 -6.85
N PHE A 300 7.44 9.24 -6.09
CA PHE A 300 7.56 9.22 -4.63
C PHE A 300 6.26 8.93 -3.88
N GLY A 301 5.22 8.50 -4.60
CA GLY A 301 3.91 8.23 -4.01
C GLY A 301 3.04 9.48 -3.87
N ALA A 302 1.84 9.29 -3.32
CA ALA A 302 0.86 10.35 -3.14
C ALA A 302 0.30 10.44 -1.71
N ILE A 303 1.06 9.95 -0.77
CA ILE A 303 0.83 10.16 0.66
C ILE A 303 1.82 11.21 1.15
N VAL A 304 1.31 12.22 1.83
CA VAL A 304 2.12 13.25 2.49
C VAL A 304 1.75 13.23 3.97
N THR A 305 2.74 13.08 4.82
CA THR A 305 2.54 13.13 6.27
C THR A 305 3.28 14.34 6.82
N PHE A 306 2.67 15.06 7.75
CA PHE A 306 3.31 16.19 8.41
C PHE A 306 2.95 16.26 9.88
N ASP A 307 3.84 16.88 10.66
CA ASP A 307 3.66 17.15 12.08
C ASP A 307 3.27 18.62 12.26
N LEU A 308 2.06 18.85 12.76
CA LEU A 308 1.47 20.15 13.03
C LEU A 308 1.86 20.62 14.44
N ALA A 309 2.37 21.84 14.57
CA ALA A 309 2.66 22.44 15.86
C ALA A 309 1.37 22.61 16.70
N GLY A 310 1.47 22.37 18.02
CA GLY A 310 0.34 22.47 18.95
C GLY A 310 -0.39 21.16 19.22
N GLY A 311 0.07 20.04 18.64
CA GLY A 311 -0.41 18.71 18.98
C GLY A 311 -1.90 18.52 18.75
N HIS A 312 -2.55 17.79 19.67
CA HIS A 312 -3.93 17.35 19.51
C HIS A 312 -4.96 18.50 19.32
N ASP A 313 -4.80 19.62 20.04
CA ASP A 313 -5.74 20.74 19.94
C ASP A 313 -5.63 21.46 18.61
N ALA A 314 -4.40 21.66 18.11
CA ALA A 314 -4.17 22.22 16.79
C ALA A 314 -4.71 21.30 15.68
N VAL A 315 -4.53 19.98 15.79
CA VAL A 315 -5.09 19.01 14.87
C VAL A 315 -6.62 19.07 14.82
N ARG A 316 -7.30 19.19 15.97
CA ARG A 316 -8.76 19.31 16.04
C ARG A 316 -9.27 20.54 15.26
N GLU A 317 -8.62 21.70 15.45
CA GLU A 317 -9.00 22.91 14.73
C GLU A 317 -8.60 22.88 13.25
N PHE A 318 -7.48 22.21 12.93
CA PHE A 318 -7.05 22.03 11.55
C PHE A 318 -8.09 21.26 10.72
N VAL A 319 -8.54 20.10 11.20
CA VAL A 319 -9.45 19.23 10.43
C VAL A 319 -10.89 19.72 10.38
N LYS A 320 -11.24 20.73 11.21
CA LYS A 320 -12.57 21.31 11.24
C LYS A 320 -12.84 22.08 9.94
N ASP A 321 -14.03 21.86 9.38
CA ASP A 321 -14.51 22.59 8.19
C ASP A 321 -13.57 22.53 6.97
N LEU A 322 -12.78 21.45 6.82
CA LEU A 322 -12.09 21.14 5.56
C LEU A 322 -13.12 20.82 4.47
N ARG A 323 -12.88 21.31 3.26
CA ARG A 323 -13.82 21.21 2.13
C ARG A 323 -13.43 20.16 1.10
N CYS A 324 -12.13 19.98 0.88
CA CYS A 324 -11.57 19.06 -0.08
C CYS A 324 -11.04 17.79 0.59
N PHE A 325 -10.44 17.93 1.79
CA PHE A 325 -9.93 16.78 2.53
C PHE A 325 -10.98 16.23 3.49
N SER A 326 -11.51 15.04 3.21
CA SER A 326 -12.39 14.34 4.14
C SER A 326 -11.59 13.70 5.28
N LEU A 327 -12.03 13.91 6.53
CA LEU A 327 -11.47 13.22 7.70
C LEU A 327 -11.93 11.77 7.69
N ALA A 328 -11.10 10.89 7.17
CA ALA A 328 -11.44 9.47 6.99
C ALA A 328 -10.19 8.57 7.00
N GLU A 329 -10.40 7.29 7.30
CA GLU A 329 -9.41 6.26 7.07
C GLU A 329 -9.37 5.89 5.57
N SER A 330 -8.40 5.07 5.19
CA SER A 330 -8.08 4.66 3.83
C SER A 330 -7.15 5.65 3.12
N LEU A 331 -6.93 5.41 1.82
CA LEU A 331 -6.05 6.20 0.95
C LEU A 331 -6.22 5.74 -0.51
N GLY A 332 -5.68 6.53 -1.43
CA GLY A 332 -5.49 6.12 -2.83
C GLY A 332 -6.73 6.21 -3.71
N GLY A 333 -7.84 6.76 -3.19
CA GLY A 333 -8.98 7.18 -3.99
C GLY A 333 -8.68 8.47 -4.77
N VAL A 334 -9.53 8.79 -5.75
CA VAL A 334 -9.45 10.04 -6.53
C VAL A 334 -9.67 11.27 -5.66
N GLU A 335 -10.39 11.13 -4.56
CA GLU A 335 -10.65 12.16 -3.54
C GLU A 335 -9.50 12.27 -2.54
N SER A 336 -9.33 13.47 -1.99
CA SER A 336 -8.35 13.75 -0.93
C SER A 336 -8.89 13.38 0.46
N LEU A 337 -8.05 12.66 1.24
CA LEU A 337 -8.37 12.29 2.62
C LEU A 337 -7.32 12.80 3.59
N VAL A 338 -7.75 13.12 4.79
CA VAL A 338 -6.87 13.40 5.94
C VAL A 338 -7.16 12.41 7.06
N ALA A 339 -6.13 11.86 7.67
CA ALA A 339 -6.24 11.01 8.84
C ALA A 339 -5.30 11.49 9.95
N HIS A 340 -5.75 11.36 11.20
CA HIS A 340 -4.94 11.56 12.39
C HIS A 340 -4.49 10.18 12.92
N PRO A 341 -3.24 9.76 12.70
CA PRO A 341 -2.80 8.40 13.03
C PRO A 341 -3.04 8.01 14.48
N ALA A 342 -2.82 8.93 15.42
CA ALA A 342 -2.92 8.65 16.85
C ALA A 342 -4.34 8.29 17.32
N THR A 343 -5.39 8.83 16.70
CA THR A 343 -6.80 8.56 17.07
C THR A 343 -7.56 7.69 16.07
N MET A 344 -6.95 7.37 14.92
CA MET A 344 -7.59 6.61 13.83
C MET A 344 -6.76 5.37 13.50
N THR A 345 -5.90 5.42 12.49
CA THR A 345 -5.21 4.27 11.92
C THR A 345 -4.31 3.51 12.91
N HIS A 346 -3.82 4.16 13.97
CA HIS A 346 -2.95 3.59 15.01
C HIS A 346 -3.52 3.74 16.42
N ALA A 347 -4.83 4.00 16.55
CA ALA A 347 -5.49 4.19 17.86
C ALA A 347 -5.37 2.97 18.79
N ALA A 348 -5.33 1.77 18.20
CA ALA A 348 -5.18 0.52 18.98
C ALA A 348 -3.73 0.22 19.40
N MET A 349 -2.75 1.04 18.98
CA MET A 349 -1.35 0.88 19.37
C MET A 349 -1.12 1.43 20.77
N ASP A 350 -0.34 0.71 21.57
CA ASP A 350 0.09 1.17 22.90
C ASP A 350 0.79 2.54 22.83
N PRO A 351 0.51 3.48 23.76
CA PRO A 351 1.09 4.83 23.73
C PRO A 351 2.62 4.86 23.72
N VAL A 352 3.28 3.96 24.45
CA VAL A 352 4.74 3.87 24.47
C VAL A 352 5.27 3.35 23.13
N ALA A 353 4.58 2.38 22.55
CA ALA A 353 4.91 1.87 21.21
C ALA A 353 4.71 2.94 20.13
N ARG A 354 3.65 3.77 20.23
CA ARG A 354 3.43 4.92 19.32
C ARG A 354 4.59 5.91 19.40
N GLN A 355 5.00 6.27 20.62
CA GLN A 355 6.11 7.20 20.83
C GLN A 355 7.42 6.64 20.27
N LYS A 356 7.73 5.37 20.49
CA LYS A 356 8.91 4.68 19.91
C LYS A 356 8.85 4.65 18.38
N ALA A 357 7.67 4.51 17.79
CA ALA A 357 7.47 4.57 16.35
C ALA A 357 7.59 5.98 15.77
N GLY A 358 7.65 7.03 16.62
CA GLY A 358 7.72 8.44 16.21
C GLY A 358 6.36 9.03 15.84
N LEU A 359 5.26 8.42 16.32
CA LEU A 359 3.89 8.89 16.07
C LEU A 359 3.52 9.93 17.13
N VAL A 360 3.75 11.19 16.79
CA VAL A 360 3.44 12.34 17.66
C VAL A 360 1.98 12.78 17.51
N ASP A 361 1.45 13.51 18.51
CA ASP A 361 0.03 13.92 18.56
C ASP A 361 -0.32 15.01 17.52
N GLY A 362 0.67 15.65 16.91
CA GLY A 362 0.48 16.62 15.82
C GLY A 362 0.46 15.98 14.43
N LEU A 363 0.62 14.66 14.34
CA LEU A 363 0.83 13.99 13.05
C LEU A 363 -0.47 13.89 12.26
N LEU A 364 -0.45 14.37 11.03
CA LEU A 364 -1.52 14.27 10.04
C LEU A 364 -1.00 13.57 8.79
N ARG A 365 -1.77 12.61 8.27
CA ARG A 365 -1.49 11.92 7.00
C ARG A 365 -2.50 12.33 5.96
N LEU A 366 -2.04 12.90 4.86
CA LEU A 366 -2.82 13.22 3.68
C LEU A 366 -2.71 12.07 2.66
N SER A 367 -3.85 11.59 2.17
CA SER A 367 -3.93 10.89 0.90
C SER A 367 -4.35 11.90 -0.14
N VAL A 368 -3.41 12.35 -0.95
CA VAL A 368 -3.64 13.46 -1.87
C VAL A 368 -4.36 12.93 -3.11
N GLY A 369 -5.52 13.52 -3.43
CA GLY A 369 -6.35 13.18 -4.57
C GLY A 369 -5.93 13.86 -5.87
N ILE A 370 -6.86 13.87 -6.84
CA ILE A 370 -6.64 14.44 -8.16
C ILE A 370 -7.41 15.74 -8.43
N GLU A 371 -7.93 16.35 -7.37
CA GLU A 371 -8.60 17.66 -7.42
C GLU A 371 -7.62 18.74 -7.89
N ALA A 372 -8.13 19.95 -8.20
CA ALA A 372 -7.31 21.09 -8.54
C ALA A 372 -6.34 21.43 -7.38
N LEU A 373 -5.06 21.60 -7.70
CA LEU A 373 -4.01 21.85 -6.71
C LEU A 373 -4.31 23.10 -5.86
N GLU A 374 -4.82 24.13 -6.51
CA GLU A 374 -5.14 25.42 -5.90
C GLU A 374 -6.23 25.26 -4.83
N ASP A 375 -7.23 24.43 -5.08
CA ASP A 375 -8.30 24.15 -4.12
C ASP A 375 -7.78 23.34 -2.93
N LEU A 376 -6.96 22.33 -3.17
CA LEU A 376 -6.31 21.53 -2.12
C LEU A 376 -5.43 22.41 -1.23
N GLN A 377 -4.64 23.30 -1.85
CA GLN A 377 -3.75 24.19 -1.13
C GLN A 377 -4.52 25.22 -0.30
N ALA A 378 -5.61 25.79 -0.86
CA ALA A 378 -6.46 26.75 -0.16
C ALA A 378 -7.16 26.09 1.06
N ASP A 379 -7.61 24.84 0.92
CA ASP A 379 -8.25 24.11 2.00
C ASP A 379 -7.28 23.81 3.16
N LEU A 380 -6.07 23.36 2.85
CA LEU A 380 -5.01 23.16 3.85
C LEU A 380 -4.57 24.50 4.50
N ALA A 381 -4.49 25.59 3.74
CA ALA A 381 -4.15 26.91 4.27
C ALA A 381 -5.21 27.40 5.28
N ALA A 382 -6.49 27.19 4.99
CA ALA A 382 -7.57 27.49 5.92
C ALA A 382 -7.48 26.65 7.21
N GLY A 383 -7.17 25.37 7.09
CA GLY A 383 -6.89 24.49 8.23
C GLY A 383 -5.71 24.96 9.09
N LEU A 384 -4.59 25.31 8.45
CA LEU A 384 -3.41 25.84 9.14
C LEU A 384 -3.70 27.16 9.86
N ALA A 385 -4.51 28.05 9.28
CA ALA A 385 -4.90 29.29 9.91
C ALA A 385 -5.76 29.04 11.17
N ARG A 386 -6.71 28.10 11.14
CA ARG A 386 -7.49 27.72 12.32
C ARG A 386 -6.61 27.12 13.41
N ALA A 387 -5.69 26.22 13.05
CA ALA A 387 -4.75 25.63 13.98
C ALA A 387 -3.83 26.67 14.64
N ALA A 388 -3.36 27.66 13.88
CA ALA A 388 -2.52 28.73 14.40
C ALA A 388 -3.22 29.59 15.46
N ALA A 389 -4.53 29.74 15.39
CA ALA A 389 -5.30 30.54 16.33
C ALA A 389 -5.32 29.97 17.76
N VAL A 390 -5.07 28.65 17.92
CA VAL A 390 -5.02 27.97 19.23
C VAL A 390 -3.60 27.76 19.75
N LEU A 391 -2.58 28.11 18.96
CA LEU A 391 -1.20 28.05 19.44
C LEU A 391 -0.94 29.14 20.50
N PRO A 392 -0.13 28.84 21.53
CA PRO A 392 0.36 29.88 22.43
C PRO A 392 1.05 30.96 21.61
N LYS A 393 0.69 32.22 21.85
CA LYS A 393 1.37 33.36 21.21
C LYS A 393 2.85 33.30 21.62
N SER A 394 3.70 32.76 20.75
CA SER A 394 5.14 32.67 20.96
C SER A 394 5.76 34.06 20.92
N SER A 395 6.54 34.41 21.95
CA SER A 395 7.32 35.64 22.00
C SER A 395 8.65 35.58 21.23
N ALA A 396 8.89 34.52 20.45
CA ALA A 396 10.14 34.39 19.69
C ALA A 396 9.87 33.86 18.27
N THR A 397 10.33 34.60 17.26
CA THR A 397 10.28 34.19 15.85
C THR A 397 11.25 33.04 15.56
N ARG A 398 10.99 32.26 14.51
CA ARG A 398 11.85 31.14 14.06
C ARG A 398 13.30 31.61 13.80
N GLU A 399 13.51 32.87 13.41
CA GLU A 399 14.82 33.46 13.19
C GLU A 399 15.63 33.57 14.48
N GLU A 400 14.98 33.93 15.62
CA GLU A 400 15.63 34.00 16.94
C GLU A 400 16.06 32.60 17.47
N LYS A 401 15.29 31.54 17.13
CA LYS A 401 15.66 30.16 17.48
C LYS A 401 16.81 29.62 16.65
N ILE A 402 16.92 30.03 15.39
CA ILE A 402 18.06 29.66 14.51
C ILE A 402 19.31 30.41 14.95
N ALA A 403 19.19 31.70 15.32
CA ALA A 403 20.31 32.46 15.83
C ALA A 403 20.84 31.96 17.18
N SER A 404 19.95 31.47 18.07
CA SER A 404 20.34 30.91 19.37
C SER A 404 21.03 29.52 19.23
N ALA A 405 20.67 28.73 18.21
CA ALA A 405 21.30 27.43 17.97
C ALA A 405 22.66 27.50 17.24
N ALA A 406 23.01 28.67 16.69
CA ALA A 406 24.29 28.92 16.02
C ALA A 406 25.38 29.46 16.96
N VAL A 407 25.08 29.64 18.25
CA VAL A 407 25.99 30.24 19.27
C VAL A 407 26.38 29.20 20.34
N CYS A 408 26.00 27.93 20.20
CA CYS A 408 26.46 26.85 21.08
C CYS A 408 27.36 25.87 20.34
#